data_237223755f0a1e21e1f22ed3393b0ce2
#
_entry.id   237223755f0a1e21e1f22ed3393b0ce2
#
_cell.length_a   1.000
_cell.length_b   1.000
_cell.length_c   1.000
_cell.angle_alpha   90.00
_cell.angle_beta   90.00
_cell.angle_gamma   90.00
#
_symmetry.space_group_name_H-M   'P 1'
#
loop_
_entity.id
_entity.type
_entity.pdbx_description
1 polymer ?
#
loop_
_entity_poly.entity_id
_entity_poly.type
_entity_poly.pdbx_seq_one_letter_code
_entity_poly.pdbx_strand_id
1 'polypeptide(L)'
;MLYRRLLNFGREAAELILKVTYGYTTEPHSADPLVDLVDEVMNQFSQAFIPGKWAVDLIPALKYLPEWFPGTGWKQIAKAWNKTMTDTINIPFEYASLPQNNSNNEPSFVAKALAQREEEKGGSNPADVDTIKLAAVSLYTGGMDCFLSRIF
;
A
#
# COMPACT_ATOMS: atom_id res chain seq x y z
N MET A 1 -0.82 23.33 -17.22
CA MET A 1 0.39 23.55 -16.38
C MET A 1 0.19 23.17 -14.91
N LEU A 2 -0.93 23.53 -14.30
CA LEU A 2 -1.25 23.21 -12.88
C LEU A 2 -1.33 21.70 -12.62
N TYR A 3 -2.03 20.95 -13.46
CA TYR A 3 -2.23 19.49 -13.31
C TYR A 3 -0.90 18.70 -13.26
N ARG A 4 0.08 19.05 -14.08
CA ARG A 4 1.42 18.42 -14.02
C ARG A 4 2.18 18.72 -12.73
N ARG A 5 2.03 19.92 -12.17
CA ARG A 5 2.63 20.29 -10.88
C ARG A 5 1.99 19.51 -9.72
N LEU A 6 0.68 19.29 -9.78
CA LEU A 6 -0.06 18.54 -8.76
C LEU A 6 0.33 17.06 -8.77
N LEU A 7 0.48 16.44 -9.95
CA LEU A 7 0.96 15.05 -10.07
C LEU A 7 2.39 14.89 -9.54
N ASN A 8 3.28 15.83 -9.85
CA ASN A 8 4.66 15.79 -9.34
C ASN A 8 4.70 15.94 -7.82
N PHE A 9 3.86 16.79 -7.24
CA PHE A 9 3.79 17.01 -5.81
C PHE A 9 3.25 15.78 -5.05
N GLY A 10 2.25 15.08 -5.61
CA GLY A 10 1.77 13.81 -5.06
C GLY A 10 2.87 12.74 -5.06
N ARG A 11 3.66 12.69 -6.12
CA ARG A 11 4.79 11.77 -6.23
C ARG A 11 5.91 12.08 -5.22
N GLU A 12 6.30 13.34 -5.07
CA GLU A 12 7.29 13.76 -4.07
C GLU A 12 6.85 13.43 -2.64
N ALA A 13 5.55 13.55 -2.35
CA ALA A 13 5.01 13.14 -1.06
C ALA A 13 5.07 11.62 -0.85
N ALA A 14 4.72 10.83 -1.87
CA ALA A 14 4.83 9.38 -1.84
C ALA A 14 6.27 8.93 -1.59
N GLU A 15 7.23 9.55 -2.27
CA GLU A 15 8.66 9.31 -2.10
C GLU A 15 9.13 9.60 -0.67
N LEU A 16 8.71 10.74 -0.11
CA LEU A 16 9.03 11.10 1.28
C LEU A 16 8.46 10.09 2.27
N ILE A 17 7.21 9.68 2.08
CA ILE A 17 6.54 8.73 2.98
C ILE A 17 7.21 7.36 2.88
N LEU A 18 7.54 6.88 1.68
CA LEU A 18 8.30 5.63 1.47
C LEU A 18 9.65 5.67 2.18
N LYS A 19 10.34 6.79 2.10
CA LYS A 19 11.63 6.97 2.77
C LYS A 19 11.49 6.93 4.29
N VAL A 20 10.54 7.64 4.86
CA VAL A 20 10.32 7.68 6.32
C VAL A 20 9.82 6.35 6.86
N THR A 21 8.90 5.71 6.14
CA THR A 21 8.24 4.47 6.61
C THR A 21 9.12 3.25 6.41
N TYR A 22 9.70 3.11 5.21
CA TYR A 22 10.43 1.90 4.81
C TYR A 22 11.94 2.11 4.61
N GLY A 23 12.43 3.35 4.64
CA GLY A 23 13.83 3.67 4.32
C GLY A 23 14.13 3.59 2.82
N TYR A 24 13.10 3.47 1.99
CA TYR A 24 13.24 3.35 0.54
C TYR A 24 13.47 4.72 -0.09
N THR A 25 14.54 4.85 -0.84
CA THR A 25 14.85 6.08 -1.59
C THR A 25 14.58 5.82 -3.07
N THR A 26 13.62 6.53 -3.61
CA THR A 26 13.27 6.48 -5.05
C THR A 26 14.31 7.21 -5.87
N GLU A 27 14.51 6.81 -7.12
CA GLU A 27 15.33 7.56 -8.06
C GLU A 27 14.54 8.76 -8.61
N PRO A 28 15.11 9.98 -8.56
CA PRO A 28 14.45 11.17 -9.09
C PRO A 28 14.14 11.00 -10.58
N HIS A 29 12.90 11.21 -10.98
CA HIS A 29 12.42 11.18 -12.36
C HIS A 29 12.38 9.80 -13.06
N SER A 30 12.62 8.71 -12.34
CA SER A 30 12.43 7.35 -12.85
C SER A 30 11.03 6.82 -12.52
N ALA A 31 10.49 5.92 -13.35
CA ALA A 31 9.32 5.13 -13.01
C ALA A 31 9.72 4.17 -11.87
N ASP A 32 9.17 4.37 -10.69
CA ASP A 32 9.47 3.55 -9.53
C ASP A 32 8.35 2.52 -9.31
N PRO A 33 8.68 1.24 -9.32
CA PRO A 33 7.66 0.19 -9.23
C PRO A 33 6.86 0.22 -7.92
N LEU A 34 7.42 0.73 -6.81
CA LEU A 34 6.67 0.85 -5.55
C LEU A 34 5.70 2.03 -5.57
N VAL A 35 6.08 3.14 -6.18
CA VAL A 35 5.19 4.29 -6.38
C VAL A 35 4.06 3.92 -7.33
N ASP A 36 4.38 3.27 -8.47
CA ASP A 36 3.38 2.84 -9.45
C ASP A 36 2.40 1.81 -8.84
N LEU A 37 2.89 0.92 -7.96
CA LEU A 37 2.08 -0.08 -7.27
C LEU A 37 1.05 0.57 -6.34
N VAL A 38 1.43 1.64 -5.64
CA VAL A 38 0.49 2.37 -4.76
C VAL A 38 -0.49 3.19 -5.56
N ASP A 39 -0.06 3.85 -6.63
CA ASP A 39 -0.97 4.54 -7.54
C ASP A 39 -2.04 3.59 -8.09
N GLU A 40 -1.65 2.36 -8.43
CA GLU A 40 -2.58 1.32 -8.87
C GLU A 40 -3.56 0.92 -7.76
N VAL A 41 -3.08 0.70 -6.51
CA VAL A 41 -3.95 0.40 -5.36
C VAL A 41 -4.94 1.53 -5.11
N MET A 42 -4.51 2.79 -5.16
CA MET A 42 -5.38 3.95 -4.96
C MET A 42 -6.44 4.08 -6.04
N ASN A 43 -6.07 3.80 -7.30
CA ASN A 43 -7.01 3.74 -8.41
C ASN A 43 -8.04 2.62 -8.22
N GLN A 44 -7.60 1.42 -7.84
CA GLN A 44 -8.48 0.27 -7.55
C GLN A 44 -9.41 0.59 -6.38
N PHE A 45 -8.90 1.21 -5.33
CA PHE A 45 -9.68 1.63 -4.16
C PHE A 45 -10.77 2.64 -4.58
N SER A 46 -10.40 3.68 -5.31
CA SER A 46 -11.36 4.65 -5.84
C SER A 46 -12.47 3.99 -6.67
N GLN A 47 -12.12 3.00 -7.48
CA GLN A 47 -13.08 2.24 -8.28
C GLN A 47 -13.98 1.34 -7.43
N ALA A 48 -13.47 0.81 -6.31
CA ALA A 48 -14.25 -0.03 -5.40
C ALA A 48 -15.39 0.76 -4.73
N PHE A 49 -15.18 2.05 -4.45
CA PHE A 49 -16.16 2.90 -3.79
C PHE A 49 -17.19 3.56 -4.71
N ILE A 50 -17.16 3.32 -6.03
CA ILE A 50 -18.19 3.88 -6.92
C ILE A 50 -19.53 3.17 -6.66
N PRO A 51 -20.56 3.88 -6.13
CA PRO A 51 -21.83 3.27 -5.79
C PRO A 51 -22.50 2.67 -7.05
N GLY A 52 -22.97 1.42 -6.93
CA GLY A 52 -23.70 0.74 -8.01
C GLY A 52 -22.81 0.22 -9.16
N LYS A 53 -21.51 0.42 -9.12
CA LYS A 53 -20.60 -0.17 -10.13
C LYS A 53 -20.57 -1.69 -10.06
N TRP A 54 -20.69 -2.24 -8.86
CA TRP A 54 -20.59 -3.66 -8.60
C TRP A 54 -21.96 -4.26 -8.33
N ALA A 55 -22.40 -5.19 -9.16
CA ALA A 55 -23.70 -5.85 -8.99
C ALA A 55 -23.83 -6.57 -7.62
N VAL A 56 -22.72 -7.00 -7.03
CA VAL A 56 -22.67 -7.64 -5.71
C VAL A 56 -23.06 -6.69 -4.58
N ASP A 57 -22.90 -5.38 -4.74
CA ASP A 57 -23.31 -4.37 -3.74
C ASP A 57 -24.83 -4.26 -3.69
N LEU A 58 -25.49 -4.44 -4.84
CA LEU A 58 -26.95 -4.40 -4.96
C LEU A 58 -27.58 -5.74 -4.59
N ILE A 59 -26.93 -6.84 -4.92
CA ILE A 59 -27.42 -8.20 -4.71
C ILE A 59 -26.35 -9.03 -3.99
N PRO A 60 -26.29 -8.99 -2.66
CA PRO A 60 -25.25 -9.70 -1.87
C PRO A 60 -25.23 -11.22 -2.09
N ALA A 61 -26.31 -11.81 -2.58
CA ALA A 61 -26.38 -13.24 -2.92
C ALA A 61 -25.40 -13.64 -4.02
N LEU A 62 -24.97 -12.69 -4.88
CA LEU A 62 -24.00 -12.94 -5.96
C LEU A 62 -22.64 -13.41 -5.44
N LYS A 63 -22.28 -13.09 -4.20
CA LYS A 63 -20.99 -13.55 -3.60
C LYS A 63 -20.89 -15.07 -3.50
N TYR A 64 -22.03 -15.78 -3.40
CA TYR A 64 -22.09 -17.23 -3.28
C TYR A 64 -22.08 -17.97 -4.61
N LEU A 65 -22.23 -17.27 -5.75
CA LEU A 65 -22.19 -17.91 -7.07
C LEU A 65 -20.81 -18.50 -7.34
N PRO A 66 -20.71 -19.65 -8.02
CA PRO A 66 -19.44 -20.22 -8.45
C PRO A 66 -18.79 -19.33 -9.54
N GLU A 67 -17.46 -19.40 -9.67
CA GLU A 67 -16.69 -18.53 -10.58
C GLU A 67 -16.98 -18.74 -12.06
N TRP A 68 -17.49 -19.92 -12.44
CA TRP A 68 -17.86 -20.25 -13.81
C TRP A 68 -19.20 -19.66 -14.26
N PHE A 69 -19.96 -19.07 -13.33
CA PHE A 69 -21.28 -18.51 -13.67
C PHE A 69 -21.15 -17.20 -14.47
N PRO A 70 -21.99 -17.00 -15.53
CA PRO A 70 -21.98 -15.73 -16.27
C PRO A 70 -22.29 -14.55 -15.33
N GLY A 71 -21.46 -13.49 -15.39
CA GLY A 71 -21.61 -12.30 -14.54
C GLY A 71 -20.72 -12.29 -13.27
N THR A 72 -19.89 -13.31 -13.04
CA THR A 72 -18.95 -13.38 -11.92
C THR A 72 -17.56 -12.77 -12.20
N GLY A 73 -17.40 -12.06 -13.32
CA GLY A 73 -16.12 -11.41 -13.70
C GLY A 73 -15.54 -10.50 -12.61
N TRP A 74 -16.39 -9.91 -11.77
CA TRP A 74 -15.95 -9.12 -10.61
C TRP A 74 -15.09 -9.92 -9.62
N LYS A 75 -15.26 -11.25 -9.51
CA LYS A 75 -14.43 -12.10 -8.64
C LYS A 75 -12.99 -12.17 -9.11
N GLN A 76 -12.77 -12.22 -10.43
CA GLN A 76 -11.42 -12.21 -11.00
C GLN A 76 -10.76 -10.85 -10.78
N ILE A 77 -11.51 -9.77 -10.93
CA ILE A 77 -11.05 -8.41 -10.63
C ILE A 77 -10.69 -8.30 -9.14
N ALA A 78 -11.55 -8.75 -8.24
CA ALA A 78 -11.30 -8.75 -6.81
C ALA A 78 -10.05 -9.56 -6.42
N LYS A 79 -9.80 -10.71 -7.06
CA LYS A 79 -8.58 -11.50 -6.86
C LYS A 79 -7.33 -10.76 -7.32
N ALA A 80 -7.40 -10.11 -8.48
CA ALA A 80 -6.30 -9.30 -9.00
C ALA A 80 -5.99 -8.13 -8.05
N TRP A 81 -7.02 -7.42 -7.60
CA TRP A 81 -6.88 -6.31 -6.65
C TRP A 81 -6.34 -6.75 -5.28
N ASN A 82 -6.80 -7.90 -4.79
CA ASN A 82 -6.26 -8.49 -3.55
C ASN A 82 -4.77 -8.80 -3.69
N LYS A 83 -4.33 -9.30 -4.84
CA LYS A 83 -2.91 -9.51 -5.10
C LYS A 83 -2.13 -8.20 -5.08
N THR A 84 -2.58 -7.18 -5.81
CA THR A 84 -1.94 -5.85 -5.84
C THR A 84 -1.82 -5.27 -4.42
N MET A 85 -2.88 -5.37 -3.61
CA MET A 85 -2.89 -4.94 -2.21
C MET A 85 -1.87 -5.72 -1.37
N THR A 86 -1.82 -7.04 -1.54
CA THR A 86 -0.88 -7.91 -0.83
C THR A 86 0.57 -7.59 -1.20
N ASP A 87 0.84 -7.35 -2.47
CA ASP A 87 2.16 -6.97 -2.97
C ASP A 87 2.58 -5.60 -2.41
N THR A 88 1.64 -4.64 -2.33
CA THR A 88 1.87 -3.31 -1.74
C THR A 88 2.22 -3.37 -0.25
N ILE A 89 1.70 -4.35 0.48
CA ILE A 89 2.02 -4.55 1.90
C ILE A 89 3.38 -5.24 2.06
N ASN A 90 3.62 -6.30 1.30
CA ASN A 90 4.76 -7.18 1.54
C ASN A 90 6.06 -6.67 0.91
N ILE A 91 6.04 -6.17 -0.32
CA ILE A 91 7.27 -5.78 -1.03
C ILE A 91 8.05 -4.68 -0.29
N PRO A 92 7.44 -3.54 0.12
CA PRO A 92 8.17 -2.52 0.86
C PRO A 92 8.61 -2.98 2.24
N PHE A 93 7.82 -3.85 2.89
CA PHE A 93 8.16 -4.40 4.19
C PHE A 93 9.36 -5.34 4.12
N GLU A 94 9.41 -6.24 3.14
CA GLU A 94 10.55 -7.11 2.89
C GLU A 94 11.81 -6.30 2.63
N TYR A 95 11.72 -5.25 1.81
CA TYR A 95 12.83 -4.32 1.57
C TYR A 95 13.35 -3.71 2.87
N ALA A 96 12.46 -3.17 3.72
CA ALA A 96 12.81 -2.53 4.97
C ALA A 96 13.34 -3.51 6.04
N SER A 97 13.00 -4.79 5.93
CA SER A 97 13.45 -5.83 6.86
C SER A 97 14.89 -6.28 6.60
N LEU A 98 15.47 -5.95 5.44
CA LEU A 98 16.83 -6.31 5.10
C LEU A 98 17.84 -5.43 5.87
N PRO A 99 18.80 -6.03 6.61
CA PRO A 99 19.77 -5.26 7.41
C PRO A 99 20.61 -4.27 6.59
N GLN A 100 20.90 -4.61 5.35
CA GLN A 100 21.70 -3.79 4.43
C GLN A 100 21.01 -2.49 4.01
N ASN A 101 19.68 -2.44 4.07
CA ASN A 101 18.89 -1.26 3.68
C ASN A 101 18.68 -0.29 4.87
N ASN A 102 19.00 -0.73 6.10
CA ASN A 102 18.87 0.04 7.32
C ASN A 102 20.18 0.76 7.74
N SER A 103 21.22 0.72 6.90
CA SER A 103 22.56 1.28 7.20
C SER A 103 22.65 2.81 7.08
N ASN A 104 21.61 3.49 6.67
CA ASN A 104 21.56 4.95 6.64
C ASN A 104 21.39 5.48 8.07
N ASN A 105 22.01 6.62 8.38
CA ASN A 105 22.08 7.25 9.72
C ASN A 105 20.71 7.48 10.40
N GLU A 106 19.60 7.29 9.72
CA GLU A 106 18.24 7.40 10.26
C GLU A 106 17.44 6.13 9.93
N PRO A 107 17.24 5.25 10.92
CA PRO A 107 16.45 4.04 10.72
C PRO A 107 14.98 4.38 10.43
N SER A 108 14.39 3.69 9.42
CA SER A 108 13.00 3.83 9.05
C SER A 108 12.03 3.45 10.17
N PHE A 109 10.76 3.81 10.04
CA PHE A 109 9.73 3.41 11.00
C PHE A 109 9.68 1.89 11.19
N VAL A 110 9.70 1.12 10.08
CA VAL A 110 9.68 -0.36 10.13
C VAL A 110 10.92 -0.89 10.84
N ALA A 111 12.10 -0.36 10.54
CA ALA A 111 13.34 -0.80 11.17
C ALA A 111 13.34 -0.53 12.68
N LYS A 112 12.88 0.64 13.12
CA LYS A 112 12.73 0.99 14.54
C LYS A 112 11.72 0.08 15.24
N ALA A 113 10.57 -0.15 14.63
CA ALA A 113 9.51 -0.99 15.20
C ALA A 113 9.96 -2.45 15.35
N LEU A 114 10.72 -2.97 14.38
CA LEU A 114 11.28 -4.33 14.46
C LEU A 114 12.35 -4.42 15.56
N ALA A 115 13.25 -3.44 15.65
CA ALA A 115 14.30 -3.42 16.69
C ALA A 115 13.70 -3.32 18.11
N GLN A 116 12.74 -2.42 18.33
CA GLN A 116 12.06 -2.27 19.62
C GLN A 116 11.34 -3.56 20.04
N ARG A 117 10.73 -4.24 19.08
CA ARG A 117 10.07 -5.53 19.34
C ARG A 117 11.06 -6.61 19.78
N GLU A 118 12.25 -6.68 19.18
CA GLU A 118 13.28 -7.63 19.56
C GLU A 118 13.76 -7.37 21.00
N GLU A 119 13.91 -6.10 21.39
CA GLU A 119 14.27 -5.72 22.75
C GLU A 119 13.21 -6.07 23.81
N GLU A 120 11.92 -5.83 23.49
CA GLU A 120 10.84 -5.99 24.48
C GLU A 120 10.45 -7.45 24.75
N LYS A 121 10.49 -8.33 23.76
CA LYS A 121 9.84 -9.65 23.85
C LYS A 121 10.73 -10.88 23.74
N GLY A 122 12.00 -10.75 23.37
CA GLY A 122 12.91 -11.91 23.24
C GLY A 122 12.40 -13.04 22.35
N GLY A 123 11.38 -12.81 21.53
CA GLY A 123 10.78 -13.82 20.69
C GLY A 123 9.77 -13.30 19.66
N SER A 124 9.75 -13.95 18.51
CA SER A 124 8.94 -13.58 17.36
C SER A 124 7.48 -14.08 17.50
N ASN A 125 6.57 -13.23 17.97
CA ASN A 125 5.16 -13.49 17.77
C ASN A 125 4.76 -13.02 16.35
N PRO A 126 4.26 -13.89 15.45
CA PRO A 126 3.85 -13.51 14.09
C PRO A 126 2.82 -12.36 14.07
N ALA A 127 1.90 -12.31 15.02
CA ALA A 127 0.88 -11.28 15.12
C ALA A 127 1.47 -9.86 15.29
N ASP A 128 2.64 -9.73 15.92
CA ASP A 128 3.29 -8.44 16.11
C ASP A 128 3.90 -7.94 14.78
N VAL A 129 4.40 -8.84 13.95
CA VAL A 129 4.92 -8.51 12.61
C VAL A 129 3.79 -8.03 11.71
N ASP A 130 2.65 -8.72 11.72
CA ASP A 130 1.49 -8.32 10.92
C ASP A 130 0.96 -6.96 11.37
N THR A 131 1.00 -6.67 12.67
CA THR A 131 0.63 -5.35 13.20
C THR A 131 1.57 -4.25 12.68
N ILE A 132 2.89 -4.48 12.67
CA ILE A 132 3.86 -3.52 12.12
C ILE A 132 3.64 -3.32 10.62
N LYS A 133 3.38 -4.39 9.85
CA LYS A 133 3.05 -4.32 8.42
C LYS A 133 1.82 -3.46 8.18
N LEU A 134 0.74 -3.70 8.91
CA LEU A 134 -0.50 -2.94 8.77
C LEU A 134 -0.34 -1.49 9.19
N ALA A 135 0.40 -1.20 10.25
CA ALA A 135 0.71 0.16 10.65
C ALA A 135 1.53 0.90 9.58
N ALA A 136 2.55 0.26 9.04
CA ALA A 136 3.39 0.84 8.00
C ALA A 136 2.60 1.14 6.71
N VAL A 137 1.76 0.21 6.24
CA VAL A 137 0.93 0.45 5.05
C VAL A 137 -0.13 1.51 5.30
N SER A 138 -0.68 1.60 6.53
CA SER A 138 -1.65 2.64 6.89
C SER A 138 -1.01 4.03 6.90
N LEU A 139 0.23 4.16 7.37
CA LEU A 139 0.99 5.42 7.27
C LEU A 139 1.21 5.82 5.81
N TYR A 140 1.54 4.86 4.97
CA TYR A 140 1.81 5.11 3.57
C TYR A 140 0.53 5.50 2.80
N THR A 141 -0.52 4.70 2.89
CA THR A 141 -1.80 4.96 2.19
C THR A 141 -2.52 6.17 2.77
N GLY A 142 -2.57 6.32 4.11
CA GLY A 142 -3.20 7.47 4.77
C GLY A 142 -2.48 8.79 4.48
N GLY A 143 -1.15 8.77 4.37
CA GLY A 143 -0.38 9.92 3.94
C GLY A 143 -0.71 10.34 2.50
N MET A 144 -0.89 9.38 1.61
CA MET A 144 -1.30 9.63 0.22
C MET A 144 -2.73 10.19 0.13
N ASP A 145 -3.70 9.62 0.88
CA ASP A 145 -5.09 10.10 0.89
C ASP A 145 -5.22 11.53 1.43
N CYS A 146 -4.49 11.86 2.49
CA CYS A 146 -4.48 13.20 3.05
C CYS A 146 -3.96 14.23 2.05
N PHE A 147 -3.05 13.81 1.18
CA PHE A 147 -2.50 14.64 0.11
C PHE A 147 -3.50 14.83 -1.04
N LEU A 148 -4.11 13.73 -1.51
CA LEU A 148 -5.06 13.77 -2.62
C LEU A 148 -6.35 14.51 -2.25
N SER A 149 -6.87 14.33 -1.02
CA SER A 149 -8.08 15.02 -0.56
C SER A 149 -7.93 16.52 -0.38
N ARG A 150 -6.71 17.04 -0.36
CA ARG A 150 -6.43 18.47 -0.29
C ARG A 150 -6.29 19.15 -1.65
N ILE A 151 -6.22 18.34 -2.72
CA ILE A 151 -6.03 18.78 -4.11
C ILE A 151 -7.38 18.87 -4.84
N PHE A 152 -8.40 18.16 -4.38
CA PHE A 152 -9.78 18.18 -4.86
C PHE A 152 -10.70 18.87 -3.86
#